data_14d6f807a01d12e88c289e2e66b85f79
#
_entry.id   14d6f807a01d12e88c289e2e66b85f79
#
_cell.length_a   1.000
_cell.length_b   1.000
_cell.length_c   1.000
_cell.angle_alpha   90.00
_cell.angle_beta   90.00
_cell.angle_gamma   90.00
#
_symmetry.space_group_name_H-M   'P 1'
#
loop_
_entity.id
_entity.type
_entity.pdbx_description
1 polymer ?
#
loop_
_entity_poly.entity_id
_entity_poly.type
_entity_poly.pdbx_seq_one_letter_code
_entity_poly.pdbx_strand_id
1 'polypeptide(L)'
;MRALLLMILLVAVPLVPLFAQAGGQSLENRRAELNRLLAEEWEYTLRTQPELATHVGDDRYNDRLSDFSEKAIADDIAHARQSLKRFEAIDVTGFPEQEKLNRALMLRNLRDTVESAPFKDWEMPATQFEGVHLGCASLEQDTPFRNVKDYQDYLSRLRQIPRLLEQAMGHMRDGLRGRLMPPQYLLEKVSGQAQEIADYPLDRSPFTEPLRKFPDSISEAERKSLREGIEGTVRDAVAPAYAKFARFVREDYAPNGRLDPGVWALPDGDARYRFAVRHETTTDLTADQIHELGLKSVAEIEAQMLAIAKAQGFADLKSFNDHIRQDPKLYAKSGQQLLDLYTQYRNQMYGKLPELFGRLPKTKLAVVPMEAFRSADSVPADYSPGAGDGSRPGRINVNEYAPEKRLLLNVEAIAYHEGVPGHHLQFSIAQELTGVPPFRKYDLDLNAYTEGWAFYAERLGKEAGFYQDPYSEYGRLQNEMWRAVRWVVDTGVHAKHWTRQQMIDFFHQHTAMDDQNIVTEVDRYIAWPAQALSYKMGQSKILELRGRAQRALGAKFDLRAFHDAVLDEGPLPLDMLESKIDAWVAGQKQ
;
A
#
# COMPACT_ATOMS: atom_id res chain seq x y z
N MET A 1 42.08 -88.26 -40.33
CA MET A 1 41.95 -86.84 -40.65
C MET A 1 41.28 -86.20 -39.46
N ARG A 2 41.91 -85.28 -38.82
CA ARG A 2 41.65 -84.78 -37.47
C ARG A 2 40.55 -83.69 -37.47
N ALA A 3 39.46 -83.88 -36.67
CA ALA A 3 38.44 -82.89 -36.42
C ALA A 3 38.84 -82.08 -35.16
N LEU A 4 38.88 -80.75 -35.26
CA LEU A 4 39.21 -79.80 -34.20
C LEU A 4 37.86 -79.38 -33.51
N LEU A 5 37.69 -79.76 -32.26
CA LEU A 5 36.59 -79.26 -31.44
C LEU A 5 36.95 -77.87 -30.87
N LEU A 6 36.13 -76.90 -31.20
CA LEU A 6 36.21 -75.56 -30.64
C LEU A 6 35.27 -75.52 -29.44
N MET A 7 35.84 -75.38 -28.25
CA MET A 7 35.11 -75.22 -26.96
C MET A 7 34.82 -73.76 -26.77
N ILE A 8 33.53 -73.34 -26.88
CA ILE A 8 33.09 -71.98 -26.57
C ILE A 8 32.84 -71.90 -25.06
N LEU A 9 33.69 -71.13 -24.34
CA LEU A 9 33.48 -70.76 -22.93
C LEU A 9 32.44 -69.63 -22.87
N LEU A 10 31.20 -69.94 -22.43
CA LEU A 10 30.21 -68.93 -22.05
C LEU A 10 30.63 -68.30 -20.71
N VAL A 11 31.12 -67.07 -20.73
CA VAL A 11 31.29 -66.25 -19.56
C VAL A 11 29.94 -65.60 -19.21
N ALA A 12 29.28 -66.11 -18.18
CA ALA A 12 28.08 -65.48 -17.61
C ALA A 12 28.46 -64.20 -16.90
N VAL A 13 28.21 -63.02 -17.54
CA VAL A 13 28.27 -61.71 -16.90
C VAL A 13 27.02 -61.55 -16.07
N PRO A 14 27.09 -61.31 -14.74
CA PRO A 14 25.90 -61.05 -13.96
C PRO A 14 25.30 -59.70 -14.39
N LEU A 15 24.08 -59.71 -14.91
CA LEU A 15 23.25 -58.54 -15.09
C LEU A 15 22.95 -57.97 -13.67
N VAL A 16 23.71 -56.93 -13.28
CA VAL A 16 23.30 -56.07 -12.18
C VAL A 16 22.12 -55.23 -12.69
N PRO A 17 20.93 -55.34 -12.06
CA PRO A 17 19.82 -54.47 -12.45
C PRO A 17 20.23 -53.02 -12.16
N LEU A 18 20.41 -52.24 -13.19
CA LEU A 18 20.46 -50.79 -13.09
C LEU A 18 19.05 -50.35 -12.65
N PHE A 19 18.82 -50.33 -11.33
CA PHE A 19 17.75 -49.51 -10.81
C PHE A 19 18.13 -48.06 -11.12
N ALA A 20 17.57 -47.53 -12.20
CA ALA A 20 17.50 -46.11 -12.41
C ALA A 20 16.74 -45.56 -11.19
N GLN A 21 17.47 -45.12 -10.19
CA GLN A 21 16.92 -44.21 -9.18
C GLN A 21 16.31 -43.05 -9.99
N ALA A 22 14.99 -42.98 -10.03
CA ALA A 22 14.29 -41.75 -10.28
C ALA A 22 14.69 -40.82 -9.13
N GLY A 23 15.88 -40.26 -9.21
CA GLY A 23 16.48 -39.39 -8.22
C GLY A 23 15.74 -38.08 -8.23
N GLY A 24 14.74 -37.93 -7.35
CA GLY A 24 14.26 -36.61 -6.94
C GLY A 24 15.45 -35.78 -6.54
N GLN A 25 15.47 -34.51 -6.90
CA GLN A 25 16.52 -33.57 -6.49
C GLN A 25 16.73 -33.63 -4.96
N SER A 26 17.99 -33.56 -4.50
CA SER A 26 18.27 -33.52 -3.05
C SER A 26 17.57 -32.34 -2.39
N LEU A 27 17.30 -32.44 -1.09
CA LEU A 27 16.71 -31.34 -0.30
C LEU A 27 17.51 -30.05 -0.49
N GLU A 28 18.83 -30.12 -0.43
CA GLU A 28 19.74 -28.98 -0.61
C GLU A 28 19.61 -28.35 -2.00
N ASN A 29 19.56 -29.15 -3.06
CA ASN A 29 19.38 -28.65 -4.43
C ASN A 29 18.03 -27.96 -4.62
N ARG A 30 16.96 -28.50 -4.05
CA ARG A 30 15.63 -27.89 -4.13
C ARG A 30 15.57 -26.55 -3.38
N ARG A 31 16.21 -26.45 -2.20
CA ARG A 31 16.33 -25.20 -1.44
C ARG A 31 17.18 -24.17 -2.19
N ALA A 32 18.31 -24.58 -2.76
CA ALA A 32 19.14 -23.71 -3.59
C ALA A 32 18.37 -23.17 -4.80
N GLU A 33 17.58 -24.02 -5.46
CA GLU A 33 16.72 -23.62 -6.57
C GLU A 33 15.65 -22.60 -6.16
N LEU A 34 14.97 -22.80 -5.02
CA LEU A 34 14.02 -21.82 -4.49
C LEU A 34 14.68 -20.45 -4.28
N ASN A 35 15.82 -20.41 -3.59
CA ASN A 35 16.53 -19.18 -3.30
C ASN A 35 17.02 -18.49 -4.59
N ARG A 36 17.46 -19.25 -5.59
CA ARG A 36 17.84 -18.73 -6.89
C ARG A 36 16.65 -18.09 -7.61
N LEU A 37 15.49 -18.75 -7.62
CA LEU A 37 14.26 -18.20 -8.22
C LEU A 37 13.81 -16.92 -7.54
N LEU A 38 13.81 -16.88 -6.20
CA LEU A 38 13.47 -15.68 -5.45
C LEU A 38 14.41 -14.50 -5.76
N ALA A 39 15.70 -14.77 -5.91
CA ALA A 39 16.67 -13.75 -6.32
C ALA A 39 16.46 -13.27 -7.76
N GLU A 40 16.13 -14.17 -8.69
CA GLU A 40 15.81 -13.83 -10.08
C GLU A 40 14.56 -12.96 -10.18
N GLU A 41 13.49 -13.28 -9.43
CA GLU A 41 12.29 -12.45 -9.40
C GLU A 41 12.59 -11.05 -8.86
N TRP A 42 13.37 -10.95 -7.78
CA TRP A 42 13.75 -9.65 -7.24
C TRP A 42 14.55 -8.79 -8.23
N GLU A 43 15.53 -9.40 -8.91
CA GLU A 43 16.28 -8.70 -9.97
C GLU A 43 15.40 -8.33 -11.17
N TYR A 44 14.41 -9.14 -11.49
CA TYR A 44 13.42 -8.82 -12.52
C TYR A 44 12.59 -7.59 -12.09
N THR A 45 12.04 -7.60 -10.89
CA THR A 45 11.27 -6.48 -10.32
C THR A 45 12.08 -5.18 -10.34
N LEU A 46 13.31 -5.17 -9.80
CA LEU A 46 14.14 -3.97 -9.78
C LEU A 46 14.45 -3.40 -11.16
N ARG A 47 14.61 -4.29 -12.16
CA ARG A 47 14.89 -3.87 -13.53
C ARG A 47 13.67 -3.31 -14.25
N THR A 48 12.49 -3.87 -14.02
CA THR A 48 11.22 -3.47 -14.68
C THR A 48 10.53 -2.34 -13.96
N GLN A 49 10.82 -2.15 -12.67
CA GLN A 49 10.29 -1.09 -11.80
C GLN A 49 11.43 -0.23 -11.21
N PRO A 50 12.10 0.58 -12.05
CA PRO A 50 13.25 1.38 -11.62
C PRO A 50 12.92 2.41 -10.52
N GLU A 51 11.66 2.86 -10.42
CA GLU A 51 11.18 3.72 -9.34
C GLU A 51 11.22 2.98 -7.99
N LEU A 52 10.77 1.72 -7.96
CA LEU A 52 10.89 0.86 -6.78
C LEU A 52 12.37 0.60 -6.43
N ALA A 53 13.22 0.37 -7.42
CA ALA A 53 14.66 0.20 -7.18
C ALA A 53 15.25 1.43 -6.45
N THR A 54 14.92 2.64 -6.90
CA THR A 54 15.33 3.88 -6.22
C THR A 54 14.76 3.96 -4.80
N HIS A 55 13.47 3.64 -4.63
CA HIS A 55 12.81 3.68 -3.32
C HIS A 55 13.50 2.78 -2.28
N VAL A 56 13.93 1.58 -2.69
CA VAL A 56 14.62 0.63 -1.79
C VAL A 56 16.12 0.89 -1.64
N GLY A 57 16.66 1.90 -2.33
CA GLY A 57 18.06 2.31 -2.25
C GLY A 57 18.98 1.61 -3.28
N ASP A 58 18.43 1.01 -4.34
CA ASP A 58 19.21 0.45 -5.44
C ASP A 58 19.39 1.47 -6.56
N ASP A 59 20.56 2.10 -6.61
CA ASP A 59 20.87 3.18 -7.54
C ASP A 59 21.11 2.74 -9.01
N ARG A 60 21.12 1.44 -9.29
CA ARG A 60 21.48 0.91 -10.64
C ARG A 60 20.57 1.39 -11.76
N TYR A 61 19.35 1.78 -11.44
CA TYR A 61 18.32 2.13 -12.41
C TYR A 61 17.78 3.56 -12.23
N ASN A 62 18.50 4.42 -11.50
CA ASN A 62 18.05 5.80 -11.21
C ASN A 62 17.90 6.69 -12.45
N ASP A 63 18.48 6.29 -13.58
CA ASP A 63 18.40 6.98 -14.87
C ASP A 63 17.17 6.60 -15.72
N ARG A 64 16.30 5.70 -15.24
CA ARG A 64 15.20 5.10 -16.00
C ARG A 64 13.85 5.33 -15.33
N LEU A 65 12.79 5.33 -16.16
CA LEU A 65 11.40 5.12 -15.78
C LEU A 65 10.91 3.79 -16.31
N SER A 66 9.92 3.21 -15.65
CA SER A 66 9.21 2.02 -16.10
C SER A 66 8.75 2.13 -17.54
N ASP A 67 8.74 1.01 -18.25
CA ASP A 67 8.19 0.94 -19.61
C ASP A 67 6.72 0.50 -19.53
N PHE A 68 5.82 1.40 -19.91
CA PHE A 68 4.38 1.16 -19.90
C PHE A 68 3.84 0.84 -21.31
N SER A 69 4.67 0.25 -22.19
CA SER A 69 4.24 -0.19 -23.51
C SER A 69 3.43 -1.49 -23.43
N GLU A 70 2.58 -1.74 -24.44
CA GLU A 70 1.85 -3.01 -24.59
C GLU A 70 2.80 -4.22 -24.54
N LYS A 71 4.00 -4.07 -25.14
CA LYS A 71 5.01 -5.13 -25.12
C LYS A 71 5.52 -5.41 -23.72
N ALA A 72 5.84 -4.38 -22.94
CA ALA A 72 6.33 -4.55 -21.57
C ALA A 72 5.29 -5.24 -20.69
N ILE A 73 4.02 -4.80 -20.76
CA ILE A 73 2.91 -5.43 -20.03
C ILE A 73 2.74 -6.90 -20.45
N ALA A 74 2.79 -7.20 -21.75
CA ALA A 74 2.69 -8.58 -22.23
C ALA A 74 3.86 -9.46 -21.77
N ASP A 75 5.08 -8.91 -21.77
CA ASP A 75 6.28 -9.56 -21.26
C ASP A 75 6.17 -9.85 -19.75
N ASP A 76 5.67 -8.90 -18.95
CA ASP A 76 5.47 -9.06 -17.50
C ASP A 76 4.46 -10.17 -17.19
N ILE A 77 3.33 -10.20 -17.88
CA ILE A 77 2.32 -11.25 -17.74
C ILE A 77 2.90 -12.63 -18.16
N ALA A 78 3.66 -12.68 -19.25
CA ALA A 78 4.30 -13.91 -19.70
C ALA A 78 5.36 -14.40 -18.69
N HIS A 79 6.16 -13.48 -18.14
CA HIS A 79 7.12 -13.74 -17.08
C HIS A 79 6.42 -14.30 -15.84
N ALA A 80 5.37 -13.64 -15.33
CA ALA A 80 4.62 -14.11 -14.16
C ALA A 80 4.06 -15.53 -14.38
N ARG A 81 3.52 -15.85 -15.55
CA ARG A 81 3.04 -17.21 -15.89
C ARG A 81 4.15 -18.25 -15.91
N GLN A 82 5.33 -17.88 -16.42
CA GLN A 82 6.49 -18.77 -16.45
C GLN A 82 7.03 -19.01 -15.03
N SER A 83 7.20 -17.94 -14.27
CA SER A 83 7.68 -17.99 -12.88
C SER A 83 6.75 -18.78 -11.99
N LEU A 84 5.42 -18.57 -12.11
CA LEU A 84 4.42 -19.34 -11.39
C LEU A 84 4.64 -20.85 -11.56
N LYS A 85 4.80 -21.33 -12.80
CA LYS A 85 5.06 -22.75 -13.09
C LYS A 85 6.38 -23.24 -12.47
N ARG A 86 7.45 -22.41 -12.50
CA ARG A 86 8.75 -22.76 -11.92
C ARG A 86 8.65 -22.91 -10.40
N PHE A 87 7.99 -21.97 -9.72
CA PHE A 87 7.78 -22.04 -8.27
C PHE A 87 6.85 -23.21 -7.88
N GLU A 88 5.80 -23.51 -8.66
CA GLU A 88 4.90 -24.63 -8.41
C GLU A 88 5.63 -25.97 -8.53
N ALA A 89 6.60 -26.10 -9.40
CA ALA A 89 7.38 -27.32 -9.60
C ALA A 89 8.33 -27.67 -8.42
N ILE A 90 8.61 -26.73 -7.51
CA ILE A 90 9.49 -26.99 -6.37
C ILE A 90 8.74 -27.79 -5.30
N ASP A 91 9.17 -29.01 -5.05
CA ASP A 91 8.72 -29.78 -3.89
C ASP A 91 9.39 -29.25 -2.61
N VAL A 92 8.59 -28.69 -1.69
CA VAL A 92 9.05 -28.09 -0.43
C VAL A 92 9.02 -29.05 0.76
N THR A 93 8.85 -30.36 0.50
CA THR A 93 8.90 -31.38 1.57
C THR A 93 10.26 -31.35 2.27
N GLY A 94 10.22 -31.19 3.58
CA GLY A 94 11.44 -31.08 4.41
C GLY A 94 12.09 -29.69 4.46
N PHE A 95 11.51 -28.65 3.80
CA PHE A 95 12.02 -27.30 3.91
C PHE A 95 11.72 -26.70 5.29
N PRO A 96 12.58 -25.77 5.78
CA PRO A 96 12.23 -24.89 6.90
C PRO A 96 10.94 -24.13 6.63
N GLU A 97 10.16 -23.84 7.69
CA GLU A 97 8.87 -23.13 7.56
C GLU A 97 9.03 -21.76 6.89
N GLN A 98 10.11 -21.05 7.20
CA GLN A 98 10.43 -19.76 6.58
C GLN A 98 10.58 -19.84 5.04
N GLU A 99 11.18 -20.91 4.53
CA GLU A 99 11.34 -21.10 3.10
C GLU A 99 10.02 -21.54 2.43
N LYS A 100 9.22 -22.35 3.13
CA LYS A 100 7.86 -22.67 2.68
C LYS A 100 7.01 -21.40 2.57
N LEU A 101 7.11 -20.52 3.57
CA LEU A 101 6.41 -19.24 3.59
C LEU A 101 6.89 -18.32 2.44
N ASN A 102 8.19 -18.22 2.20
CA ASN A 102 8.73 -17.43 1.08
C ASN A 102 8.13 -17.88 -0.25
N ARG A 103 8.09 -19.21 -0.48
CA ARG A 103 7.48 -19.77 -1.71
C ARG A 103 5.99 -19.49 -1.76
N ALA A 104 5.25 -19.66 -0.67
CA ALA A 104 3.80 -19.47 -0.63
C ALA A 104 3.41 -18.02 -0.95
N LEU A 105 4.14 -17.05 -0.40
CA LEU A 105 3.93 -15.63 -0.66
C LEU A 105 4.24 -15.27 -2.12
N MET A 106 5.35 -15.77 -2.67
CA MET A 106 5.68 -15.55 -4.08
C MET A 106 4.64 -16.18 -5.02
N LEU A 107 4.18 -17.39 -4.73
CA LEU A 107 3.12 -18.04 -5.50
C LEU A 107 1.82 -17.23 -5.47
N ARG A 108 1.46 -16.64 -4.33
CA ARG A 108 0.30 -15.76 -4.21
C ARG A 108 0.46 -14.55 -5.13
N ASN A 109 1.58 -13.83 -5.01
CA ASN A 109 1.88 -12.62 -5.81
C ASN A 109 1.78 -12.90 -7.31
N LEU A 110 2.42 -13.98 -7.77
CA LEU A 110 2.39 -14.40 -9.17
C LEU A 110 0.99 -14.84 -9.64
N ARG A 111 0.21 -15.49 -8.77
CA ARG A 111 -1.18 -15.88 -9.08
C ARG A 111 -2.07 -14.66 -9.22
N ASP A 112 -1.97 -13.71 -8.32
CA ASP A 112 -2.73 -12.47 -8.36
C ASP A 112 -2.43 -11.69 -9.67
N THR A 113 -1.17 -11.59 -10.08
CA THR A 113 -0.77 -10.99 -11.36
C THR A 113 -1.38 -11.72 -12.56
N VAL A 114 -1.35 -13.05 -12.57
CA VAL A 114 -1.90 -13.86 -13.69
C VAL A 114 -3.42 -13.79 -13.73
N GLU A 115 -4.08 -13.78 -12.58
CA GLU A 115 -5.54 -13.77 -12.45
C GLU A 115 -6.16 -12.40 -12.74
N SER A 116 -5.46 -11.30 -12.38
CA SER A 116 -5.91 -9.94 -12.69
C SER A 116 -5.70 -9.55 -14.17
N ALA A 117 -4.73 -10.18 -14.85
CA ALA A 117 -4.38 -9.84 -16.23
C ALA A 117 -5.56 -9.78 -17.23
N PRO A 118 -6.59 -10.65 -17.18
CA PRO A 118 -7.77 -10.55 -18.04
C PRO A 118 -8.57 -9.27 -17.85
N PHE A 119 -8.49 -8.64 -16.67
CA PHE A 119 -9.22 -7.41 -16.36
C PHE A 119 -8.62 -6.17 -17.04
N LYS A 120 -7.34 -6.21 -17.40
CA LYS A 120 -6.66 -5.13 -18.13
C LYS A 120 -6.78 -3.76 -17.44
N ASP A 121 -6.59 -3.72 -16.13
CA ASP A 121 -6.73 -2.47 -15.36
C ASP A 121 -5.73 -1.39 -15.80
N TRP A 122 -4.63 -1.78 -16.46
CA TRP A 122 -3.71 -0.84 -17.13
C TRP A 122 -4.34 -0.02 -18.26
N GLU A 123 -5.53 -0.39 -18.78
CA GLU A 123 -6.30 0.41 -19.73
C GLU A 123 -7.05 1.58 -19.06
N MET A 124 -7.05 1.63 -17.70
CA MET A 124 -7.57 2.73 -16.87
C MET A 124 -6.46 3.32 -15.96
N PRO A 125 -5.33 3.82 -16.51
CA PRO A 125 -4.08 4.04 -15.78
C PRO A 125 -4.04 5.33 -14.94
N ALA A 126 -5.15 6.03 -14.78
CA ALA A 126 -5.18 7.29 -14.05
C ALA A 126 -6.51 7.48 -13.31
N THR A 127 -6.39 7.76 -12.03
CA THR A 127 -7.44 8.23 -11.14
C THR A 127 -7.00 9.54 -10.47
N GLN A 128 -7.88 10.19 -9.73
CA GLN A 128 -7.51 11.38 -8.96
C GLN A 128 -6.57 11.09 -7.76
N PHE A 129 -6.37 9.82 -7.40
CA PHE A 129 -5.50 9.39 -6.30
C PHE A 129 -4.16 8.83 -6.76
N GLU A 130 -4.14 8.22 -7.93
CA GLU A 130 -2.95 7.56 -8.45
C GLU A 130 -2.91 7.61 -9.98
N GLY A 131 -1.76 7.30 -10.53
CA GLY A 131 -1.53 7.24 -11.96
C GLY A 131 -0.23 7.91 -12.36
N VAL A 132 0.15 7.70 -13.62
CA VAL A 132 1.44 8.17 -14.15
C VAL A 132 1.65 9.68 -14.00
N HIS A 133 0.59 10.48 -14.03
CA HIS A 133 0.66 11.95 -13.89
C HIS A 133 1.06 12.37 -12.47
N LEU A 134 0.59 11.69 -11.43
CA LEU A 134 0.97 11.96 -10.04
C LEU A 134 2.33 11.33 -9.70
N GLY A 135 2.55 10.08 -10.10
CA GLY A 135 3.82 9.38 -9.85
C GLY A 135 5.02 10.09 -10.45
N CYS A 136 4.91 10.61 -11.68
CA CYS A 136 5.99 11.40 -12.28
C CYS A 136 6.23 12.73 -11.53
N ALA A 137 5.20 13.37 -11.00
CA ALA A 137 5.34 14.62 -10.25
C ALA A 137 5.96 14.43 -8.86
N SER A 138 6.05 13.19 -8.37
CA SER A 138 6.63 12.83 -7.06
C SER A 138 8.01 12.17 -7.16
N LEU A 139 8.63 12.13 -8.33
CA LEU A 139 9.92 11.43 -8.56
C LEU A 139 11.07 11.94 -7.68
N GLU A 140 11.03 13.21 -7.28
CA GLU A 140 12.06 13.84 -6.46
C GLU A 140 12.09 13.28 -5.03
N GLN A 141 10.97 12.76 -4.53
CA GLN A 141 10.84 12.35 -3.12
C GLN A 141 11.77 11.19 -2.74
N ASP A 142 12.01 10.27 -3.65
CA ASP A 142 12.88 9.11 -3.44
C ASP A 142 14.25 9.25 -4.11
N THR A 143 14.42 10.22 -5.00
CA THR A 143 15.69 10.47 -5.70
C THR A 143 16.75 11.01 -4.72
N PRO A 144 17.94 10.41 -4.67
CA PRO A 144 18.92 10.69 -3.61
C PRO A 144 19.79 11.92 -3.88
N PHE A 145 19.65 12.88 -4.58
CA PHE A 145 20.36 14.14 -4.89
C PHE A 145 21.69 14.42 -4.12
N ARG A 146 22.58 13.43 -4.00
CA ARG A 146 23.84 13.51 -3.22
C ARG A 146 25.01 14.13 -3.99
N ASN A 147 24.99 14.01 -5.32
CA ASN A 147 26.09 14.36 -6.21
C ASN A 147 25.59 14.66 -7.62
N VAL A 148 26.49 15.12 -8.52
CA VAL A 148 26.16 15.48 -9.91
C VAL A 148 25.48 14.35 -10.68
N LYS A 149 25.90 13.08 -10.43
CA LYS A 149 25.33 11.91 -11.13
C LYS A 149 23.84 11.75 -10.77
N ASP A 150 23.46 11.88 -9.50
CA ASP A 150 22.07 11.75 -9.08
C ASP A 150 21.16 12.75 -9.81
N TYR A 151 21.61 14.02 -9.98
CA TYR A 151 20.89 15.02 -10.78
C TYR A 151 20.85 14.68 -12.28
N GLN A 152 21.91 14.10 -12.83
CA GLN A 152 21.94 13.65 -14.23
C GLN A 152 20.98 12.48 -14.47
N ASP A 153 20.91 11.55 -13.54
CA ASP A 153 19.97 10.43 -13.57
C ASP A 153 18.53 10.96 -13.49
N TYR A 154 18.25 11.88 -12.59
CA TYR A 154 16.96 12.56 -12.50
C TYR A 154 16.60 13.29 -13.81
N LEU A 155 17.52 14.01 -14.40
CA LEU A 155 17.32 14.66 -15.70
C LEU A 155 17.01 13.63 -16.81
N SER A 156 17.66 12.45 -16.77
CA SER A 156 17.33 11.36 -17.68
C SER A 156 15.89 10.88 -17.51
N ARG A 157 15.40 10.74 -16.27
CA ARG A 157 14.00 10.40 -15.96
C ARG A 157 13.04 11.47 -16.48
N LEU A 158 13.30 12.74 -16.24
CA LEU A 158 12.45 13.84 -16.73
C LEU A 158 12.25 13.80 -18.25
N ARG A 159 13.31 13.46 -18.99
CA ARG A 159 13.26 13.32 -20.47
C ARG A 159 12.39 12.13 -20.93
N GLN A 160 12.11 11.18 -20.07
CA GLN A 160 11.28 10.00 -20.37
C GLN A 160 9.79 10.23 -20.04
N ILE A 161 9.44 11.24 -19.23
CA ILE A 161 8.04 11.54 -18.87
C ILE A 161 7.12 11.69 -20.09
N PRO A 162 7.50 12.41 -21.16
CA PRO A 162 6.64 12.51 -22.34
C PRO A 162 6.29 11.16 -22.97
N ARG A 163 7.27 10.22 -23.01
CA ARG A 163 7.04 8.85 -23.50
C ARG A 163 6.04 8.10 -22.61
N LEU A 164 6.22 8.17 -21.29
CA LEU A 164 5.38 7.47 -20.34
C LEU A 164 3.93 7.96 -20.39
N LEU A 165 3.71 9.29 -20.45
CA LEU A 165 2.38 9.88 -20.62
C LEU A 165 1.73 9.49 -21.96
N GLU A 166 2.51 9.38 -23.05
CA GLU A 166 1.99 8.94 -24.33
C GLU A 166 1.58 7.46 -24.32
N GLN A 167 2.35 6.60 -23.67
CA GLN A 167 2.00 5.19 -23.46
C GLN A 167 0.70 5.07 -22.65
N ALA A 168 0.56 5.83 -21.57
CA ALA A 168 -0.68 5.87 -20.79
C ALA A 168 -1.89 6.30 -21.65
N MET A 169 -1.76 7.37 -22.44
CA MET A 169 -2.82 7.77 -23.38
C MET A 169 -3.13 6.68 -24.42
N GLY A 170 -2.14 5.88 -24.82
CA GLY A 170 -2.34 4.71 -25.68
C GLY A 170 -3.29 3.71 -25.03
N HIS A 171 -2.99 3.28 -23.81
CA HIS A 171 -3.82 2.36 -23.03
C HIS A 171 -5.21 2.95 -22.73
N MET A 172 -5.31 4.24 -22.42
CA MET A 172 -6.61 4.90 -22.24
C MET A 172 -7.48 4.85 -23.50
N ARG A 173 -6.89 4.97 -24.70
CA ARG A 173 -7.60 4.77 -25.97
C ARG A 173 -8.06 3.32 -26.15
N ASP A 174 -7.28 2.35 -25.68
CA ASP A 174 -7.68 0.94 -25.70
C ASP A 174 -8.84 0.70 -24.73
N GLY A 175 -8.75 1.26 -23.53
CA GLY A 175 -9.84 1.24 -22.55
C GLY A 175 -11.13 1.85 -23.07
N LEU A 176 -11.03 2.97 -23.78
CA LEU A 176 -12.18 3.59 -24.44
C LEU A 176 -12.84 2.62 -25.44
N ARG A 177 -12.05 1.92 -26.26
CA ARG A 177 -12.56 0.90 -27.20
C ARG A 177 -13.16 -0.32 -26.47
N GLY A 178 -12.56 -0.70 -25.35
CA GLY A 178 -12.98 -1.82 -24.51
C GLY A 178 -14.11 -1.51 -23.53
N ARG A 179 -14.56 -0.25 -23.44
CA ARG A 179 -15.48 0.25 -22.40
C ARG A 179 -14.94 0.09 -20.98
N LEU A 180 -13.63 0.07 -20.81
CA LEU A 180 -12.94 0.12 -19.54
C LEU A 180 -12.71 1.59 -19.20
N MET A 181 -13.69 2.21 -18.56
CA MET A 181 -13.70 3.65 -18.30
C MET A 181 -13.92 3.94 -16.81
N PRO A 182 -13.08 4.77 -16.20
CA PRO A 182 -13.37 5.35 -14.89
C PRO A 182 -14.62 6.25 -14.95
N PRO A 183 -15.23 6.61 -13.80
CA PRO A 183 -16.33 7.58 -13.78
C PRO A 183 -15.92 8.94 -14.36
N GLN A 184 -16.81 9.52 -15.16
CA GLN A 184 -16.57 10.77 -15.88
C GLN A 184 -16.07 11.89 -14.96
N TYR A 185 -16.77 12.14 -13.84
CA TYR A 185 -16.45 13.24 -12.94
C TYR A 185 -15.08 13.09 -12.22
N LEU A 186 -14.59 11.85 -12.08
CA LEU A 186 -13.23 11.59 -11.54
C LEU A 186 -12.17 11.89 -12.59
N LEU A 187 -12.45 11.63 -13.87
CA LEU A 187 -11.57 11.97 -14.98
C LEU A 187 -11.42 13.49 -15.17
N GLU A 188 -12.47 14.26 -14.86
CA GLU A 188 -12.39 15.71 -14.83
C GLU A 188 -11.37 16.21 -13.80
N LYS A 189 -11.31 15.57 -12.62
CA LYS A 189 -10.28 15.85 -11.61
C LYS A 189 -8.86 15.50 -12.11
N VAL A 190 -8.68 14.35 -12.76
CA VAL A 190 -7.41 13.95 -13.38
C VAL A 190 -6.91 15.00 -14.38
N SER A 191 -7.82 15.48 -15.24
CA SER A 191 -7.49 16.56 -16.19
C SER A 191 -7.06 17.84 -15.47
N GLY A 192 -7.77 18.22 -14.40
CA GLY A 192 -7.43 19.40 -13.58
C GLY A 192 -6.05 19.31 -12.97
N GLN A 193 -5.74 18.18 -12.32
CA GLN A 193 -4.43 17.93 -11.71
C GLN A 193 -3.29 17.97 -12.73
N ALA A 194 -3.48 17.32 -13.88
CA ALA A 194 -2.45 17.32 -14.93
C ALA A 194 -2.25 18.73 -15.54
N GLN A 195 -3.31 19.51 -15.68
CA GLN A 195 -3.21 20.88 -16.15
C GLN A 195 -2.50 21.77 -15.12
N GLU A 196 -2.79 21.63 -13.83
CA GLU A 196 -2.11 22.36 -12.75
C GLU A 196 -0.61 22.07 -12.75
N ILE A 197 -0.23 20.79 -12.90
CA ILE A 197 1.19 20.40 -13.00
C ILE A 197 1.86 21.04 -14.22
N ALA A 198 1.16 21.12 -15.35
CA ALA A 198 1.68 21.75 -16.57
C ALA A 198 1.87 23.28 -16.41
N ASP A 199 1.01 23.93 -15.64
CA ASP A 199 0.94 25.38 -15.50
C ASP A 199 1.83 25.92 -14.37
N TYR A 200 2.48 25.07 -13.57
CA TYR A 200 3.37 25.53 -12.52
C TYR A 200 4.50 26.39 -13.10
N PRO A 201 4.73 27.59 -12.55
CA PRO A 201 5.96 28.34 -12.82
C PRO A 201 7.19 27.51 -12.48
N LEU A 202 8.27 27.64 -13.23
CA LEU A 202 9.48 26.82 -13.05
C LEU A 202 10.03 26.87 -11.62
N ASP A 203 9.93 28.00 -10.93
CA ASP A 203 10.39 28.16 -9.55
C ASP A 203 9.49 27.47 -8.50
N ARG A 204 8.31 27.03 -8.90
CA ARG A 204 7.34 26.32 -8.04
C ARG A 204 6.98 24.93 -8.54
N SER A 205 7.50 24.54 -9.70
CA SER A 205 7.28 23.21 -10.26
C SER A 205 7.87 22.12 -9.35
N PRO A 206 7.15 21.01 -9.09
CA PRO A 206 7.68 19.89 -8.32
C PRO A 206 8.97 19.33 -8.96
N PHE A 207 9.09 19.38 -10.27
CA PHE A 207 10.27 18.89 -10.99
C PHE A 207 11.53 19.72 -10.77
N THR A 208 11.42 20.95 -10.31
CA THR A 208 12.56 21.84 -10.03
C THR A 208 12.86 22.00 -8.54
N GLU A 209 12.08 21.34 -7.67
CA GLU A 209 12.31 21.35 -6.22
C GLU A 209 13.75 21.02 -5.83
N PRO A 210 14.42 19.99 -6.42
CA PRO A 210 15.81 19.66 -6.11
C PRO A 210 16.82 20.76 -6.41
N LEU A 211 16.45 21.74 -7.25
CA LEU A 211 17.33 22.86 -7.62
C LEU A 211 17.36 23.98 -6.57
N ARG A 212 16.48 23.95 -5.56
CA ARG A 212 16.43 24.97 -4.50
C ARG A 212 17.62 24.86 -3.56
N LYS A 213 18.15 23.64 -3.37
CA LYS A 213 19.27 23.40 -2.48
C LYS A 213 20.18 22.29 -3.02
N PHE A 214 21.31 22.69 -3.57
CA PHE A 214 22.34 21.74 -3.98
C PHE A 214 23.25 21.35 -2.79
N PRO A 215 23.81 20.14 -2.79
CA PRO A 215 24.93 19.75 -1.92
C PRO A 215 26.14 20.70 -2.11
N ASP A 216 26.86 20.96 -1.03
CA ASP A 216 28.05 21.82 -1.07
C ASP A 216 29.18 21.25 -1.95
N SER A 217 29.20 19.95 -2.18
CA SER A 217 30.15 19.25 -3.04
C SER A 217 29.99 19.55 -4.53
N ILE A 218 28.87 20.14 -4.96
CA ILE A 218 28.60 20.46 -6.38
C ILE A 218 29.06 21.87 -6.64
N SER A 219 29.96 22.04 -7.62
CA SER A 219 30.52 23.36 -8.00
C SER A 219 29.46 24.25 -8.64
N GLU A 220 29.69 25.60 -8.58
CA GLU A 220 28.77 26.57 -9.19
C GLU A 220 28.58 26.37 -10.71
N ALA A 221 29.60 25.93 -11.41
CA ALA A 221 29.51 25.64 -12.85
C ALA A 221 28.58 24.42 -13.11
N GLU A 222 28.72 23.36 -12.30
CA GLU A 222 27.86 22.19 -12.37
C GLU A 222 26.42 22.53 -11.97
N ARG A 223 26.20 23.28 -10.85
CA ARG A 223 24.88 23.77 -10.43
C ARG A 223 24.18 24.53 -11.56
N LYS A 224 24.90 25.40 -12.23
CA LYS A 224 24.37 26.15 -13.38
C LYS A 224 23.97 25.23 -14.52
N SER A 225 24.83 24.29 -14.91
CA SER A 225 24.57 23.34 -15.99
C SER A 225 23.37 22.43 -15.68
N LEU A 226 23.28 21.91 -14.44
CA LEU A 226 22.17 21.08 -13.98
C LEU A 226 20.86 21.87 -13.98
N ARG A 227 20.87 23.11 -13.48
CA ARG A 227 19.71 24.00 -13.48
C ARG A 227 19.21 24.25 -14.91
N GLU A 228 20.10 24.67 -15.81
CA GLU A 228 19.75 24.91 -17.21
C GLU A 228 19.18 23.66 -17.88
N GLY A 229 19.76 22.48 -17.60
CA GLY A 229 19.30 21.20 -18.16
C GLY A 229 17.93 20.79 -17.63
N ILE A 230 17.70 20.87 -16.32
CA ILE A 230 16.42 20.46 -15.70
C ILE A 230 15.31 21.46 -16.06
N GLU A 231 15.54 22.76 -15.84
CA GLU A 231 14.54 23.81 -16.18
C GLU A 231 14.20 23.81 -17.68
N GLY A 232 15.20 23.63 -18.54
CA GLY A 232 14.98 23.50 -19.98
C GLY A 232 14.12 22.27 -20.33
N THR A 233 14.43 21.11 -19.71
CA THR A 233 13.63 19.88 -19.95
C THR A 233 12.20 20.03 -19.44
N VAL A 234 12.01 20.62 -18.26
CA VAL A 234 10.66 20.84 -17.70
C VAL A 234 9.86 21.76 -18.63
N ARG A 235 10.43 22.90 -19.03
CA ARG A 235 9.76 23.89 -19.90
C ARG A 235 9.45 23.33 -21.29
N ASP A 236 10.43 22.64 -21.92
CA ASP A 236 10.38 22.33 -23.34
C ASP A 236 9.81 20.93 -23.62
N ALA A 237 9.74 20.03 -22.63
CA ALA A 237 9.29 18.66 -22.79
C ALA A 237 8.23 18.22 -21.76
N VAL A 238 8.48 18.38 -20.46
CA VAL A 238 7.59 17.85 -19.41
C VAL A 238 6.28 18.63 -19.37
N ALA A 239 6.30 19.94 -19.19
CA ALA A 239 5.09 20.75 -19.09
C ALA A 239 4.22 20.66 -20.35
N PRO A 240 4.75 20.68 -21.58
CA PRO A 240 3.95 20.45 -22.81
C PRO A 240 3.33 19.04 -22.86
N ALA A 241 4.02 18.00 -22.34
CA ALA A 241 3.47 16.64 -22.30
C ALA A 241 2.30 16.54 -21.32
N TYR A 242 2.40 17.16 -20.14
CA TYR A 242 1.31 17.24 -19.19
C TYR A 242 0.11 18.03 -19.73
N ALA A 243 0.34 19.16 -20.39
CA ALA A 243 -0.73 19.93 -21.05
C ALA A 243 -1.43 19.11 -22.16
N LYS A 244 -0.67 18.30 -22.90
CA LYS A 244 -1.21 17.37 -23.90
C LYS A 244 -2.06 16.30 -23.24
N PHE A 245 -1.56 15.68 -22.14
CA PHE A 245 -2.29 14.67 -21.38
C PHE A 245 -3.58 15.24 -20.79
N ALA A 246 -3.51 16.41 -20.13
CA ALA A 246 -4.67 17.09 -19.56
C ALA A 246 -5.75 17.37 -20.62
N ARG A 247 -5.36 17.86 -21.79
CA ARG A 247 -6.26 18.12 -22.91
C ARG A 247 -6.90 16.83 -23.41
N PHE A 248 -6.11 15.77 -23.64
CA PHE A 248 -6.62 14.48 -24.07
C PHE A 248 -7.66 13.93 -23.06
N VAL A 249 -7.36 13.99 -21.76
CA VAL A 249 -8.30 13.55 -20.74
C VAL A 249 -9.59 14.38 -20.81
N ARG A 250 -9.49 15.70 -20.90
CA ARG A 250 -10.65 16.61 -20.90
C ARG A 250 -11.52 16.49 -22.16
N GLU A 251 -10.89 16.41 -23.33
CA GLU A 251 -11.58 16.56 -24.60
C GLU A 251 -12.00 15.21 -25.21
N ASP A 252 -11.17 14.17 -25.04
CA ASP A 252 -11.36 12.89 -25.73
C ASP A 252 -11.78 11.77 -24.77
N TYR A 253 -11.30 11.77 -23.52
CA TYR A 253 -11.43 10.62 -22.62
C TYR A 253 -12.56 10.80 -21.60
N ALA A 254 -12.57 11.86 -20.81
CA ALA A 254 -13.57 12.11 -19.77
C ALA A 254 -15.01 12.17 -20.29
N PRO A 255 -15.32 12.77 -21.47
CA PRO A 255 -16.69 12.76 -21.99
C PRO A 255 -17.28 11.37 -22.24
N ASN A 256 -16.44 10.35 -22.34
CA ASN A 256 -16.82 8.95 -22.52
C ASN A 256 -16.74 8.14 -21.20
N GLY A 257 -16.41 8.79 -20.08
CA GLY A 257 -16.39 8.18 -18.76
C GLY A 257 -17.76 7.61 -18.38
N ARG A 258 -17.75 6.52 -17.58
CA ARG A 258 -18.99 5.92 -17.10
C ARG A 258 -19.74 6.87 -16.16
N LEU A 259 -21.07 6.80 -16.17
CA LEU A 259 -21.94 7.59 -15.28
C LEU A 259 -22.16 6.87 -13.94
N ASP A 260 -22.20 5.54 -13.98
CA ASP A 260 -22.40 4.72 -12.80
C ASP A 260 -21.10 4.65 -11.96
N PRO A 261 -21.19 4.79 -10.63
CA PRO A 261 -20.01 4.81 -9.76
C PRO A 261 -19.40 3.40 -9.54
N GLY A 262 -20.22 2.36 -9.52
CA GLY A 262 -19.80 1.02 -9.16
C GLY A 262 -19.00 0.30 -10.26
N VAL A 263 -18.11 -0.61 -9.84
CA VAL A 263 -17.31 -1.44 -10.75
C VAL A 263 -18.17 -2.44 -11.55
N TRP A 264 -19.37 -2.75 -11.10
CA TRP A 264 -20.34 -3.57 -11.80
C TRP A 264 -20.72 -3.04 -13.19
N ALA A 265 -20.53 -1.75 -13.43
CA ALA A 265 -20.77 -1.12 -14.74
C ALA A 265 -19.64 -1.39 -15.77
N LEU A 266 -18.53 -1.95 -15.34
CA LEU A 266 -17.43 -2.37 -16.22
C LEU A 266 -17.68 -3.78 -16.79
N PRO A 267 -17.05 -4.13 -17.92
CA PRO A 267 -16.99 -5.52 -18.37
C PRO A 267 -16.46 -6.42 -17.26
N ASP A 268 -17.11 -7.57 -17.03
CA ASP A 268 -16.76 -8.52 -15.95
C ASP A 268 -16.78 -7.91 -14.54
N GLY A 269 -17.57 -6.86 -14.30
CA GLY A 269 -17.58 -6.06 -13.08
C GLY A 269 -17.69 -6.88 -11.79
N ASP A 270 -18.59 -7.88 -11.76
CA ASP A 270 -18.72 -8.78 -10.60
C ASP A 270 -17.47 -9.63 -10.36
N ALA A 271 -16.81 -10.09 -11.41
CA ALA A 271 -15.57 -10.87 -11.29
C ALA A 271 -14.42 -9.97 -10.81
N ARG A 272 -14.33 -8.74 -11.34
CA ARG A 272 -13.38 -7.72 -10.88
C ARG A 272 -13.55 -7.42 -9.40
N TYR A 273 -14.78 -7.18 -8.95
CA TYR A 273 -15.01 -6.87 -7.55
C TYR A 273 -14.73 -8.06 -6.63
N ARG A 274 -15.12 -9.27 -7.01
CA ARG A 274 -14.76 -10.47 -6.24
C ARG A 274 -13.24 -10.66 -6.14
N PHE A 275 -12.51 -10.45 -7.23
CA PHE A 275 -11.05 -10.47 -7.20
C PHE A 275 -10.50 -9.40 -6.25
N ALA A 276 -10.95 -8.15 -6.39
CA ALA A 276 -10.50 -7.04 -5.55
C ALA A 276 -10.77 -7.29 -4.06
N VAL A 277 -11.97 -7.77 -3.69
CA VAL A 277 -12.30 -8.13 -2.30
C VAL A 277 -11.33 -9.17 -1.75
N ARG A 278 -11.08 -10.27 -2.49
CA ARG A 278 -10.16 -11.31 -2.04
C ARG A 278 -8.72 -10.81 -1.95
N HIS A 279 -8.26 -10.04 -2.94
CA HIS A 279 -6.92 -9.48 -2.97
C HIS A 279 -6.69 -8.55 -1.78
N GLU A 280 -7.55 -7.55 -1.60
CA GLU A 280 -7.44 -6.50 -0.59
C GLU A 280 -7.67 -6.99 0.84
N THR A 281 -8.61 -7.92 1.03
CA THR A 281 -8.94 -8.43 2.37
C THR A 281 -8.16 -9.68 2.75
N THR A 282 -7.55 -10.36 1.79
CA THR A 282 -6.92 -11.68 1.95
C THR A 282 -7.83 -12.72 2.63
N THR A 283 -9.15 -12.63 2.39
CA THR A 283 -10.18 -13.54 2.91
C THR A 283 -11.10 -14.04 1.80
N ASP A 284 -11.86 -15.09 2.08
CA ASP A 284 -12.90 -15.63 1.18
C ASP A 284 -14.30 -15.07 1.49
N LEU A 285 -14.39 -13.98 2.28
CA LEU A 285 -15.66 -13.36 2.59
C LEU A 285 -16.28 -12.73 1.34
N THR A 286 -17.59 -12.93 1.19
CA THR A 286 -18.36 -12.28 0.12
C THR A 286 -18.65 -10.81 0.46
N ALA A 287 -18.93 -10.00 -0.56
CA ALA A 287 -19.35 -8.62 -0.37
C ALA A 287 -20.58 -8.50 0.56
N ASP A 288 -21.55 -9.42 0.46
CA ASP A 288 -22.72 -9.45 1.32
C ASP A 288 -22.36 -9.69 2.79
N GLN A 289 -21.47 -10.65 3.05
CA GLN A 289 -21.00 -10.93 4.42
C GLN A 289 -20.27 -9.73 5.01
N ILE A 290 -19.41 -9.06 4.21
CA ILE A 290 -18.70 -7.86 4.67
C ILE A 290 -19.67 -6.72 4.94
N HIS A 291 -20.67 -6.54 4.08
CA HIS A 291 -21.72 -5.52 4.26
C HIS A 291 -22.45 -5.68 5.59
N GLU A 292 -22.93 -6.89 5.90
CA GLU A 292 -23.62 -7.22 7.15
C GLU A 292 -22.72 -7.02 8.39
N LEU A 293 -21.45 -7.45 8.29
CA LEU A 293 -20.45 -7.18 9.34
C LEU A 293 -20.24 -5.68 9.53
N GLY A 294 -20.28 -4.90 8.44
CA GLY A 294 -20.21 -3.44 8.47
C GLY A 294 -21.35 -2.82 9.22
N LEU A 295 -22.59 -3.15 8.88
CA LEU A 295 -23.79 -2.66 9.57
C LEU A 295 -23.78 -2.97 11.06
N LYS A 296 -23.40 -4.19 11.44
CA LYS A 296 -23.24 -4.59 12.82
C LYS A 296 -22.18 -3.76 13.55
N SER A 297 -21.03 -3.56 12.92
CA SER A 297 -19.92 -2.79 13.47
C SER A 297 -20.31 -1.33 13.69
N VAL A 298 -21.03 -0.73 12.72
CA VAL A 298 -21.56 0.64 12.84
C VAL A 298 -22.44 0.75 14.09
N ALA A 299 -23.42 -0.14 14.28
CA ALA A 299 -24.32 -0.11 15.42
C ALA A 299 -23.59 -0.26 16.77
N GLU A 300 -22.57 -1.15 16.85
CA GLU A 300 -21.76 -1.36 18.05
C GLU A 300 -20.92 -0.12 18.42
N ILE A 301 -20.36 0.57 17.42
CA ILE A 301 -19.57 1.78 17.64
C ILE A 301 -20.47 2.96 18.00
N GLU A 302 -21.64 3.12 17.35
CA GLU A 302 -22.63 4.14 17.70
C GLU A 302 -23.05 4.07 19.16
N ALA A 303 -23.25 2.86 19.69
CA ALA A 303 -23.59 2.69 21.10
C ALA A 303 -22.48 3.23 22.03
N GLN A 304 -21.21 3.03 21.68
CA GLN A 304 -20.07 3.56 22.46
C GLN A 304 -19.96 5.09 22.34
N MET A 305 -20.11 5.62 21.12
CA MET A 305 -20.10 7.06 20.88
C MET A 305 -21.23 7.78 21.59
N LEU A 306 -22.44 7.21 21.59
CA LEU A 306 -23.59 7.74 22.30
C LEU A 306 -23.36 7.78 23.82
N ALA A 307 -22.67 6.80 24.39
CA ALA A 307 -22.33 6.81 25.80
C ALA A 307 -21.44 8.01 26.17
N ILE A 308 -20.46 8.36 25.30
CA ILE A 308 -19.61 9.55 25.47
C ILE A 308 -20.45 10.82 25.31
N ALA A 309 -21.27 10.93 24.26
CA ALA A 309 -22.14 12.10 24.04
C ALA A 309 -23.03 12.37 25.24
N LYS A 310 -23.68 11.34 25.81
CA LYS A 310 -24.50 11.46 27.02
C LYS A 310 -23.70 11.90 28.24
N ALA A 311 -22.50 11.39 28.43
CA ALA A 311 -21.60 11.80 29.51
C ALA A 311 -21.17 13.27 29.37
N GLN A 312 -21.17 13.83 28.17
CA GLN A 312 -20.91 15.23 27.86
C GLN A 312 -22.21 16.10 27.90
N GLY A 313 -23.36 15.53 28.29
CA GLY A 313 -24.63 16.26 28.45
C GLY A 313 -25.49 16.38 27.20
N PHE A 314 -25.17 15.63 26.11
CA PHE A 314 -25.96 15.63 24.88
C PHE A 314 -26.96 14.47 24.86
N ALA A 315 -28.15 14.70 24.30
CA ALA A 315 -29.21 13.70 24.26
C ALA A 315 -28.93 12.57 23.23
N ASP A 316 -28.30 12.92 22.12
CA ASP A 316 -28.05 12.03 20.98
C ASP A 316 -26.74 12.38 20.24
N LEU A 317 -26.34 11.52 19.33
CA LEU A 317 -25.12 11.70 18.53
C LEU A 317 -25.21 12.90 17.60
N LYS A 318 -26.39 13.19 17.06
CA LYS A 318 -26.57 14.32 16.14
C LYS A 318 -26.24 15.64 16.84
N SER A 319 -26.81 15.87 18.00
CA SER A 319 -26.58 17.10 18.79
C SER A 319 -25.11 17.23 19.21
N PHE A 320 -24.44 16.12 19.55
CA PHE A 320 -23.03 16.14 19.91
C PHE A 320 -22.14 16.38 18.66
N ASN A 321 -22.43 15.74 17.54
CA ASN A 321 -21.69 15.96 16.28
C ASN A 321 -21.88 17.39 15.76
N ASP A 322 -23.08 17.96 15.88
CA ASP A 322 -23.34 19.36 15.51
C ASP A 322 -22.55 20.32 16.41
N HIS A 323 -22.45 20.04 17.71
CA HIS A 323 -21.59 20.79 18.61
C HIS A 323 -20.11 20.73 18.21
N ILE A 324 -19.59 19.52 17.92
CA ILE A 324 -18.20 19.33 17.46
C ILE A 324 -17.92 20.15 16.21
N ARG A 325 -18.81 20.12 15.22
CA ARG A 325 -18.64 20.89 13.97
C ARG A 325 -18.65 22.41 14.17
N GLN A 326 -19.37 22.89 15.19
CA GLN A 326 -19.57 24.33 15.44
C GLN A 326 -18.60 24.93 16.44
N ASP A 327 -17.89 24.13 17.24
CA ASP A 327 -16.95 24.63 18.22
C ASP A 327 -15.57 24.90 17.59
N PRO A 328 -15.20 26.19 17.38
CA PRO A 328 -13.93 26.54 16.75
C PRO A 328 -12.69 26.14 17.60
N LYS A 329 -12.89 25.80 18.88
CA LYS A 329 -11.80 25.31 19.74
C LYS A 329 -11.34 23.91 19.38
N LEU A 330 -12.18 23.14 18.70
CA LEU A 330 -11.88 21.79 18.26
C LEU A 330 -11.17 21.74 16.91
N TYR A 331 -10.92 22.90 16.30
CA TYR A 331 -10.18 23.02 15.03
C TYR A 331 -8.77 23.56 15.24
N ALA A 332 -7.88 23.20 14.32
CA ALA A 332 -6.51 23.70 14.35
C ALA A 332 -6.47 25.22 14.05
N LYS A 333 -5.57 25.91 14.73
CA LYS A 333 -5.35 27.35 14.54
C LYS A 333 -4.26 27.65 13.50
N SER A 334 -3.42 26.67 13.21
CA SER A 334 -2.32 26.78 12.24
C SER A 334 -1.80 25.40 11.87
N GLY A 335 -1.12 25.30 10.72
CA GLY A 335 -0.38 24.10 10.33
C GLY A 335 0.69 23.71 11.36
N GLN A 336 1.41 24.70 11.91
CA GLN A 336 2.41 24.44 12.95
C GLN A 336 1.81 23.75 14.18
N GLN A 337 0.60 24.11 14.60
CA GLN A 337 -0.07 23.42 15.71
C GLN A 337 -0.30 21.94 15.39
N LEU A 338 -0.66 21.59 14.15
CA LEU A 338 -0.81 20.21 13.74
C LEU A 338 0.53 19.46 13.83
N LEU A 339 1.60 20.00 13.27
CA LEU A 339 2.96 19.43 13.36
C LEU A 339 3.40 19.21 14.82
N ASP A 340 3.13 20.18 15.69
CA ASP A 340 3.49 20.09 17.10
C ASP A 340 2.71 18.97 17.80
N LEU A 341 1.41 18.82 17.54
CA LEU A 341 0.57 17.76 18.10
C LEU A 341 1.00 16.37 17.62
N TYR A 342 1.22 16.16 16.32
CA TYR A 342 1.74 14.89 15.82
C TYR A 342 3.09 14.54 16.44
N THR A 343 3.96 15.53 16.60
CA THR A 343 5.26 15.37 17.27
C THR A 343 5.10 15.00 18.73
N GLN A 344 4.18 15.66 19.46
CA GLN A 344 3.86 15.38 20.85
C GLN A 344 3.36 13.93 21.03
N TYR A 345 2.35 13.51 20.28
CA TYR A 345 1.76 12.18 20.39
C TYR A 345 2.77 11.08 20.02
N ARG A 346 3.55 11.29 18.94
CA ARG A 346 4.68 10.40 18.61
C ARG A 346 5.62 10.22 19.81
N ASN A 347 6.06 11.31 20.43
CA ASN A 347 7.03 11.28 21.53
C ASN A 347 6.44 10.60 22.79
N GLN A 348 5.17 10.85 23.10
CA GLN A 348 4.47 10.19 24.21
C GLN A 348 4.42 8.66 24.00
N MET A 349 4.05 8.22 22.81
CA MET A 349 3.97 6.79 22.47
C MET A 349 5.34 6.11 22.50
N TYR A 350 6.42 6.79 22.07
CA TYR A 350 7.79 6.22 22.18
C TYR A 350 8.13 5.84 23.62
N GLY A 351 7.67 6.59 24.62
CA GLY A 351 7.84 6.27 26.03
C GLY A 351 7.12 4.98 26.48
N LYS A 352 6.09 4.56 25.73
CA LYS A 352 5.27 3.38 26.03
C LYS A 352 5.65 2.13 25.24
N LEU A 353 6.38 2.27 24.13
CA LEU A 353 6.72 1.12 23.27
C LEU A 353 7.38 -0.05 24.01
N PRO A 354 8.33 0.14 24.96
CA PRO A 354 8.93 -0.98 25.68
C PRO A 354 7.97 -1.78 26.56
N GLU A 355 6.83 -1.21 26.93
CA GLU A 355 5.78 -1.90 27.69
C GLU A 355 4.91 -2.77 26.76
N LEU A 356 4.87 -2.44 25.46
CA LEU A 356 3.98 -3.05 24.46
C LEU A 356 4.69 -4.02 23.51
N PHE A 357 6.00 -3.87 23.30
CA PHE A 357 6.77 -4.61 22.30
C PHE A 357 8.08 -5.12 22.88
N GLY A 358 8.48 -6.32 22.50
CA GLY A 358 9.81 -6.87 22.79
C GLY A 358 10.85 -6.38 21.79
N ARG A 359 10.44 -6.19 20.51
CA ARG A 359 11.28 -5.68 19.43
C ARG A 359 10.89 -4.23 19.07
N LEU A 360 11.87 -3.35 19.02
CA LEU A 360 11.68 -1.96 18.61
C LEU A 360 12.51 -1.65 17.36
N PRO A 361 12.01 -0.84 16.42
CA PRO A 361 12.75 -0.47 15.21
C PRO A 361 13.91 0.47 15.53
N LYS A 362 14.95 0.44 14.70
CA LYS A 362 16.10 1.34 14.75
C LYS A 362 15.90 2.58 13.89
N THR A 363 15.08 2.47 12.84
CA THR A 363 14.77 3.55 11.91
C THR A 363 14.11 4.72 12.65
N LYS A 364 14.57 5.93 12.39
CA LYS A 364 14.02 7.15 12.98
C LYS A 364 12.72 7.55 12.28
N LEU A 365 11.86 8.26 13.02
CA LEU A 365 10.61 8.82 12.50
C LEU A 365 10.65 10.35 12.58
N ALA A 366 10.46 11.02 11.45
CA ALA A 366 10.26 12.46 11.35
C ALA A 366 8.76 12.80 11.22
N VAL A 367 8.38 14.00 11.64
CA VAL A 367 7.08 14.63 11.36
C VAL A 367 7.38 15.83 10.48
N VAL A 368 6.79 15.89 9.29
CA VAL A 368 7.08 16.91 8.29
C VAL A 368 5.79 17.43 7.65
N PRO A 369 5.78 18.65 7.11
CA PRO A 369 4.67 19.13 6.28
C PRO A 369 4.47 18.23 5.06
N MET A 370 3.20 18.03 4.67
CA MET A 370 2.84 17.41 3.40
C MET A 370 3.13 18.37 2.25
N GLU A 371 3.47 17.83 1.08
CA GLU A 371 3.77 18.62 -0.11
C GLU A 371 2.55 19.43 -0.57
N ALA A 372 2.75 20.70 -0.85
CA ALA A 372 1.67 21.65 -1.15
C ALA A 372 0.83 21.23 -2.38
N PHE A 373 1.45 20.61 -3.39
CA PHE A 373 0.77 20.25 -4.65
C PHE A 373 -0.31 19.16 -4.49
N ARG A 374 -0.24 18.35 -3.41
CA ARG A 374 -1.22 17.30 -3.15
C ARG A 374 -2.09 17.54 -1.92
N SER A 375 -1.76 18.52 -1.10
CA SER A 375 -2.36 18.72 0.22
C SER A 375 -3.85 19.06 0.19
N ALA A 376 -4.33 19.74 -0.86
CA ALA A 376 -5.74 20.16 -0.97
C ALA A 376 -6.71 18.98 -1.12
N ASP A 377 -6.30 17.93 -1.83
CA ASP A 377 -7.10 16.73 -2.11
C ASP A 377 -6.64 15.49 -1.33
N SER A 378 -5.80 15.68 -0.30
CA SER A 378 -5.18 14.58 0.43
C SER A 378 -5.76 14.40 1.84
N VAL A 379 -5.49 13.22 2.43
CA VAL A 379 -5.84 12.84 3.80
C VAL A 379 -5.19 13.76 4.84
N PRO A 380 -5.62 13.73 6.12
CA PRO A 380 -5.04 14.57 7.18
C PRO A 380 -3.55 14.32 7.44
N ALA A 381 -3.09 13.10 7.29
CA ALA A 381 -1.68 12.72 7.30
C ALA A 381 -1.49 11.39 6.59
N ASP A 382 -0.27 11.11 6.13
CA ASP A 382 0.15 9.80 5.61
C ASP A 382 1.56 9.45 6.08
N TYR A 383 1.93 8.18 5.95
CA TYR A 383 3.25 7.68 6.29
C TYR A 383 4.06 7.35 5.03
N SER A 384 5.31 7.83 5.00
CA SER A 384 6.30 7.41 4.00
C SER A 384 7.40 6.59 4.68
N PRO A 385 7.69 5.36 4.24
CA PRO A 385 8.74 4.54 4.81
C PRO A 385 10.14 5.16 4.68
N GLY A 386 11.00 4.87 5.65
CA GLY A 386 12.41 5.18 5.55
C GLY A 386 13.12 4.31 4.52
N ALA A 387 14.34 4.68 4.15
CA ALA A 387 15.18 3.82 3.34
C ALA A 387 15.69 2.63 4.16
N GLY A 388 15.69 1.43 3.57
CA GLY A 388 16.13 0.20 4.24
C GLY A 388 17.61 0.20 4.66
N ASP A 389 18.43 1.07 4.05
CA ASP A 389 19.83 1.30 4.41
C ASP A 389 20.01 2.32 5.55
N GLY A 390 18.92 2.92 6.05
CA GLY A 390 18.93 3.93 7.10
C GLY A 390 19.32 5.34 6.66
N SER A 391 19.55 5.58 5.38
CA SER A 391 19.94 6.89 4.83
C SER A 391 18.84 7.95 4.94
N ARG A 392 17.57 7.52 4.94
CA ARG A 392 16.38 8.36 5.04
C ARG A 392 15.47 7.87 6.16
N PRO A 393 15.00 8.74 7.09
CA PRO A 393 14.04 8.36 8.12
C PRO A 393 12.64 8.10 7.52
N GLY A 394 11.82 7.33 8.23
CA GLY A 394 10.38 7.32 7.99
C GLY A 394 9.77 8.69 8.29
N ARG A 395 8.68 9.04 7.62
CA ARG A 395 8.06 10.36 7.75
C ARG A 395 6.55 10.23 7.95
N ILE A 396 6.00 10.99 8.91
CA ILE A 396 4.58 11.35 8.92
C ILE A 396 4.48 12.68 8.16
N ASN A 397 3.83 12.67 7.02
CA ASN A 397 3.55 13.85 6.22
C ASN A 397 2.22 14.45 6.70
N VAL A 398 2.27 15.59 7.39
CA VAL A 398 1.09 16.22 7.99
C VAL A 398 0.50 17.24 7.04
N ASN A 399 -0.77 17.11 6.75
CA ASN A 399 -1.49 18.02 5.87
C ASN A 399 -1.84 19.32 6.60
N GLU A 400 -1.14 20.39 6.25
CA GLU A 400 -1.32 21.74 6.80
C GLU A 400 -2.31 22.61 6.00
N TYR A 401 -2.89 22.09 4.91
CA TYR A 401 -3.84 22.84 4.08
C TYR A 401 -5.13 23.11 4.85
N ALA A 402 -5.60 24.37 4.85
CA ALA A 402 -6.80 24.84 5.51
C ALA A 402 -6.91 24.35 6.97
N PRO A 403 -5.96 24.69 7.87
CA PRO A 403 -5.90 24.14 9.22
C PRO A 403 -7.16 24.46 10.03
N GLU A 404 -7.82 25.60 9.77
CA GLU A 404 -9.07 26.00 10.38
C GLU A 404 -10.27 25.08 10.05
N LYS A 405 -10.09 24.14 9.12
CA LYS A 405 -11.04 23.09 8.77
C LYS A 405 -10.62 21.71 9.31
N ARG A 406 -9.49 21.60 9.98
CA ARG A 406 -8.96 20.34 10.51
C ARG A 406 -9.37 20.16 11.98
N LEU A 407 -10.18 19.14 12.25
CA LEU A 407 -10.58 18.76 13.61
C LEU A 407 -9.38 18.17 14.38
N LEU A 408 -9.19 18.63 15.61
CA LEU A 408 -8.10 18.19 16.48
C LEU A 408 -8.34 16.82 17.12
N LEU A 409 -9.59 16.41 17.27
CA LEU A 409 -9.96 15.21 18.01
C LEU A 409 -9.43 13.90 17.38
N ASN A 410 -9.15 13.89 16.08
CA ASN A 410 -8.62 12.71 15.37
C ASN A 410 -7.09 12.66 15.34
N VAL A 411 -6.40 13.76 15.70
CA VAL A 411 -4.94 13.89 15.51
C VAL A 411 -4.18 12.84 16.32
N GLU A 412 -4.60 12.57 17.56
CA GLU A 412 -3.96 11.57 18.42
C GLU A 412 -4.04 10.16 17.80
N ALA A 413 -5.20 9.75 17.33
CA ALA A 413 -5.41 8.44 16.72
C ALA A 413 -4.62 8.30 15.41
N ILE A 414 -4.64 9.33 14.56
CA ILE A 414 -3.91 9.33 13.29
C ILE A 414 -2.39 9.32 13.54
N ALA A 415 -1.90 10.03 14.58
CA ALA A 415 -0.49 10.00 14.93
C ALA A 415 0.00 8.60 15.32
N TYR A 416 -0.85 7.79 15.98
CA TYR A 416 -0.54 6.39 16.31
C TYR A 416 -0.68 5.48 15.10
N HIS A 417 -1.60 5.77 14.18
CA HIS A 417 -1.77 5.04 12.92
C HIS A 417 -0.55 5.20 12.01
N GLU A 418 -0.20 6.45 11.68
CA GLU A 418 0.90 6.75 10.74
C GLU A 418 2.28 6.55 11.39
N GLY A 419 2.39 6.81 12.68
CA GLY A 419 3.65 6.74 13.41
C GLY A 419 3.85 5.42 14.15
N VAL A 420 4.09 5.57 15.45
CA VAL A 420 4.24 4.45 16.38
C VAL A 420 3.00 4.34 17.25
N PRO A 421 2.51 3.10 17.48
CA PRO A 421 3.02 1.81 17.06
C PRO A 421 2.47 1.30 15.71
N GLY A 422 1.91 2.18 14.85
CA GLY A 422 1.29 1.84 13.59
C GLY A 422 2.28 1.59 12.45
N HIS A 423 2.08 2.29 11.32
CA HIS A 423 2.83 2.07 10.08
C HIS A 423 4.34 2.15 10.27
N HIS A 424 4.86 3.17 10.95
CA HIS A 424 6.30 3.30 11.14
C HIS A 424 6.92 2.09 11.84
N LEU A 425 6.33 1.63 12.93
CA LEU A 425 6.85 0.48 13.67
C LEU A 425 6.80 -0.78 12.81
N GLN A 426 5.69 -1.04 12.16
CA GLN A 426 5.48 -2.24 11.35
C GLN A 426 6.42 -2.29 10.14
N PHE A 427 6.47 -1.22 9.33
CA PHE A 427 7.34 -1.17 8.15
C PHE A 427 8.82 -1.21 8.52
N SER A 428 9.22 -0.48 9.57
CA SER A 428 10.63 -0.50 10.01
C SER A 428 11.06 -1.87 10.51
N ILE A 429 10.21 -2.58 11.28
CA ILE A 429 10.51 -3.95 11.70
C ILE A 429 10.63 -4.87 10.48
N ALA A 430 9.73 -4.76 9.50
CA ALA A 430 9.77 -5.58 8.28
C ALA A 430 11.04 -5.33 7.48
N GLN A 431 11.45 -4.07 7.29
CA GLN A 431 12.69 -3.70 6.58
C GLN A 431 13.96 -4.18 7.31
N GLU A 432 13.93 -4.24 8.65
CA GLU A 432 15.05 -4.70 9.48
C GLU A 432 15.13 -6.24 9.63
N LEU A 433 14.22 -7.00 9.03
CA LEU A 433 14.28 -8.46 9.04
C LEU A 433 15.54 -8.96 8.35
N THR A 434 16.18 -9.97 8.93
CA THR A 434 17.36 -10.63 8.36
C THR A 434 17.02 -12.04 7.89
N GLY A 435 17.68 -12.51 6.84
CA GLY A 435 17.48 -13.87 6.33
C GLY A 435 16.16 -14.09 5.57
N VAL A 436 15.43 -13.02 5.24
CA VAL A 436 14.24 -13.07 4.39
C VAL A 436 14.52 -12.44 3.02
N PRO A 437 13.92 -12.95 1.93
CA PRO A 437 14.08 -12.35 0.61
C PRO A 437 13.59 -10.90 0.56
N PRO A 438 14.24 -10.02 -0.24
CA PRO A 438 13.88 -8.59 -0.29
C PRO A 438 12.41 -8.32 -0.65
N PHE A 439 11.79 -9.09 -1.54
CA PHE A 439 10.39 -8.91 -1.91
C PHE A 439 9.44 -8.91 -0.69
N ARG A 440 9.75 -9.67 0.36
CA ARG A 440 8.97 -9.70 1.60
C ARG A 440 9.06 -8.41 2.42
N LYS A 441 10.07 -7.61 2.16
CA LYS A 441 10.30 -6.33 2.86
C LYS A 441 9.70 -5.15 2.12
N TYR A 442 9.61 -5.24 0.78
CA TYR A 442 9.42 -4.08 -0.07
C TYR A 442 8.36 -4.24 -1.16
N ASP A 443 7.94 -5.48 -1.48
CA ASP A 443 7.13 -5.76 -2.67
C ASP A 443 5.95 -6.71 -2.35
N LEU A 444 5.36 -6.58 -1.16
CA LEU A 444 4.13 -7.29 -0.80
C LEU A 444 3.00 -6.29 -0.58
N ASP A 445 2.04 -6.31 -1.50
CA ASP A 445 0.78 -5.58 -1.35
C ASP A 445 -0.19 -6.42 -0.51
N LEU A 446 -0.21 -6.16 0.79
CA LEU A 446 -1.03 -6.85 1.79
C LEU A 446 -1.75 -5.84 2.68
N ASN A 447 -2.62 -5.03 2.06
CA ASN A 447 -3.34 -3.94 2.72
C ASN A 447 -4.10 -4.38 3.98
N ALA A 448 -4.70 -5.57 3.99
CA ALA A 448 -5.37 -6.09 5.18
C ALA A 448 -4.44 -6.27 6.37
N TYR A 449 -3.17 -6.59 6.14
CA TYR A 449 -2.19 -6.68 7.21
C TYR A 449 -1.66 -5.30 7.61
N THR A 450 -1.20 -4.50 6.65
CA THR A 450 -0.53 -3.22 6.92
C THR A 450 -1.47 -2.19 7.51
N GLU A 451 -2.63 -2.00 6.91
CA GLU A 451 -3.68 -1.11 7.39
C GLU A 451 -4.38 -1.66 8.64
N GLY A 452 -4.59 -2.98 8.66
CA GLY A 452 -5.18 -3.65 9.82
C GLY A 452 -4.33 -3.50 11.07
N TRP A 453 -3.00 -3.60 10.95
CA TRP A 453 -2.06 -3.34 12.03
C TRP A 453 -2.10 -1.88 12.49
N ALA A 454 -1.99 -0.92 11.57
CA ALA A 454 -2.02 0.50 11.91
C ALA A 454 -3.33 0.90 12.58
N PHE A 455 -4.43 0.31 12.13
CA PHE A 455 -5.73 0.54 12.75
C PHE A 455 -5.89 -0.17 14.10
N TYR A 456 -5.27 -1.33 14.30
CA TYR A 456 -5.14 -1.96 15.61
C TYR A 456 -4.32 -1.09 16.57
N ALA A 457 -3.28 -0.41 16.08
CA ALA A 457 -2.43 0.50 16.84
C ALA A 457 -3.20 1.71 17.41
N GLU A 458 -4.18 2.25 16.69
CA GLU A 458 -5.07 3.30 17.21
C GLU A 458 -5.78 2.85 18.50
N ARG A 459 -6.30 1.63 18.50
CA ARG A 459 -6.96 1.05 19.69
C ARG A 459 -5.96 0.75 20.81
N LEU A 460 -4.76 0.29 20.46
CA LEU A 460 -3.72 0.00 21.43
C LEU A 460 -3.31 1.24 22.22
N GLY A 461 -3.40 2.44 21.62
CA GLY A 461 -3.20 3.71 22.32
C GLY A 461 -4.10 3.86 23.56
N LYS A 462 -5.38 3.43 23.50
CA LYS A 462 -6.27 3.44 24.67
C LYS A 462 -5.79 2.50 25.77
N GLU A 463 -5.35 1.31 25.41
CA GLU A 463 -4.84 0.32 26.36
C GLU A 463 -3.51 0.77 27.00
N ALA A 464 -2.72 1.57 26.27
CA ALA A 464 -1.51 2.21 26.78
C ALA A 464 -1.78 3.39 27.74
N GLY A 465 -3.06 3.77 27.94
CA GLY A 465 -3.47 4.83 28.85
C GLY A 465 -3.56 6.22 28.21
N PHE A 466 -3.64 6.30 26.89
CA PHE A 466 -3.90 7.53 26.14
C PHE A 466 -5.41 7.77 25.93
N TYR A 467 -5.78 8.81 25.18
CA TYR A 467 -7.17 9.24 24.98
C TYR A 467 -7.88 9.59 26.29
N GLN A 468 -7.21 10.34 27.17
CA GLN A 468 -7.75 10.73 28.47
C GLN A 468 -8.84 11.79 28.38
N ASP A 469 -8.83 12.61 27.34
CA ASP A 469 -9.89 13.56 27.04
C ASP A 469 -11.05 12.84 26.33
N PRO A 470 -12.33 13.03 26.79
CA PRO A 470 -13.50 12.46 26.13
C PRO A 470 -13.62 12.80 24.63
N TYR A 471 -13.15 13.97 24.20
CA TYR A 471 -13.15 14.35 22.79
C TYR A 471 -12.09 13.56 21.99
N SER A 472 -10.92 13.32 22.59
CA SER A 472 -9.89 12.49 21.96
C SER A 472 -10.35 11.02 21.81
N GLU A 473 -10.97 10.45 22.85
CA GLU A 473 -11.58 9.10 22.76
C GLU A 473 -12.73 9.06 21.75
N TYR A 474 -13.54 10.11 21.68
CA TYR A 474 -14.57 10.23 20.66
C TYR A 474 -13.94 10.29 19.25
N GLY A 475 -12.82 11.01 19.09
CA GLY A 475 -12.06 11.05 17.83
C GLY A 475 -11.53 9.68 17.40
N ARG A 476 -11.02 8.87 18.35
CA ARG A 476 -10.64 7.48 18.09
C ARG A 476 -11.84 6.64 17.61
N LEU A 477 -12.99 6.78 18.28
CA LEU A 477 -14.22 6.09 17.86
C LEU A 477 -14.75 6.61 16.51
N GLN A 478 -14.57 7.89 16.19
CA GLN A 478 -14.86 8.45 14.86
C GLN A 478 -14.01 7.77 13.78
N ASN A 479 -12.73 7.56 14.04
CA ASN A 479 -11.88 6.81 13.12
C ASN A 479 -12.35 5.35 12.99
N GLU A 480 -12.78 4.74 14.09
CA GLU A 480 -13.31 3.37 14.07
C GLU A 480 -14.64 3.28 13.32
N MET A 481 -15.54 4.26 13.50
CA MET A 481 -16.79 4.40 12.76
C MET A 481 -16.52 4.59 11.26
N TRP A 482 -15.59 5.46 10.92
CA TRP A 482 -15.21 5.70 9.53
C TRP A 482 -14.83 4.39 8.83
N ARG A 483 -13.99 3.54 9.45
CA ARG A 483 -13.56 2.26 8.86
C ARG A 483 -14.70 1.21 8.85
N ALA A 484 -15.65 1.27 9.76
CA ALA A 484 -16.85 0.43 9.71
C ALA A 484 -17.80 0.86 8.58
N VAL A 485 -18.00 2.16 8.40
CA VAL A 485 -18.77 2.75 7.29
C VAL A 485 -18.19 2.34 5.94
N ARG A 486 -16.85 2.26 5.79
CA ARG A 486 -16.19 1.79 4.55
C ARG A 486 -16.69 0.41 4.14
N TRP A 487 -16.86 -0.53 5.07
CA TRP A 487 -17.38 -1.87 4.77
C TRP A 487 -18.77 -1.82 4.14
N VAL A 488 -19.61 -0.90 4.58
CA VAL A 488 -20.98 -0.74 4.09
C VAL A 488 -21.01 -0.02 2.74
N VAL A 489 -20.31 1.10 2.61
CA VAL A 489 -20.43 1.94 1.41
C VAL A 489 -19.67 1.37 0.21
N ASP A 490 -18.51 0.74 0.42
CA ASP A 490 -17.74 0.09 -0.65
C ASP A 490 -18.52 -1.09 -1.23
N THR A 491 -18.99 -2.02 -0.38
CA THR A 491 -19.86 -3.10 -0.82
C THR A 491 -21.20 -2.60 -1.35
N GLY A 492 -21.69 -1.48 -0.82
CA GLY A 492 -22.89 -0.80 -1.27
C GLY A 492 -22.78 -0.36 -2.73
N VAL A 493 -21.73 0.40 -3.08
CA VAL A 493 -21.55 0.92 -4.44
C VAL A 493 -21.15 -0.17 -5.43
N HIS A 494 -20.27 -1.10 -5.04
CA HIS A 494 -19.70 -2.06 -5.99
C HIS A 494 -20.48 -3.37 -6.15
N ALA A 495 -21.28 -3.77 -5.15
CA ALA A 495 -22.07 -4.99 -5.20
C ALA A 495 -23.60 -4.77 -5.08
N LYS A 496 -24.03 -3.69 -4.42
CA LYS A 496 -25.47 -3.40 -4.19
C LYS A 496 -26.00 -2.23 -5.03
N HIS A 497 -25.21 -1.73 -5.98
CA HIS A 497 -25.55 -0.67 -6.92
C HIS A 497 -25.98 0.65 -6.27
N TRP A 498 -25.38 0.98 -5.11
CA TRP A 498 -25.62 2.27 -4.48
C TRP A 498 -25.11 3.39 -5.37
N THR A 499 -25.85 4.49 -5.35
CA THR A 499 -25.38 5.73 -5.96
C THR A 499 -24.32 6.39 -5.09
N ARG A 500 -23.52 7.28 -5.68
CA ARG A 500 -22.57 8.12 -4.95
C ARG A 500 -23.26 8.91 -3.81
N GLN A 501 -24.47 9.43 -4.06
CA GLN A 501 -25.22 10.17 -3.05
C GLN A 501 -25.61 9.30 -1.85
N GLN A 502 -26.04 8.05 -2.08
CA GLN A 502 -26.35 7.13 -0.99
C GLN A 502 -25.12 6.84 -0.10
N MET A 503 -23.90 6.77 -0.68
CA MET A 503 -22.68 6.66 0.12
C MET A 503 -22.46 7.90 0.98
N ILE A 504 -22.62 9.10 0.40
CA ILE A 504 -22.47 10.39 1.09
C ILE A 504 -23.51 10.48 2.23
N ASP A 505 -24.76 10.15 1.96
CA ASP A 505 -25.84 10.18 2.94
C ASP A 505 -25.57 9.24 4.13
N PHE A 506 -25.02 8.05 3.85
CA PHE A 506 -24.65 7.09 4.88
C PHE A 506 -23.51 7.62 5.77
N PHE A 507 -22.52 8.29 5.18
CA PHE A 507 -21.48 8.96 5.96
C PHE A 507 -22.04 10.06 6.85
N HIS A 508 -22.92 10.91 6.35
CA HIS A 508 -23.56 11.98 7.12
C HIS A 508 -24.39 11.45 8.28
N GLN A 509 -25.05 10.31 8.07
CA GLN A 509 -25.88 9.68 9.11
C GLN A 509 -25.04 9.17 10.27
N HIS A 510 -23.84 8.63 10.00
CA HIS A 510 -23.08 7.85 10.99
C HIS A 510 -21.78 8.51 11.46
N THR A 511 -21.35 9.62 10.85
CA THR A 511 -20.08 10.29 11.20
C THR A 511 -20.24 11.78 11.44
N ALA A 512 -19.26 12.39 12.13
CA ALA A 512 -19.12 13.84 12.25
C ALA A 512 -18.15 14.43 11.21
N MET A 513 -17.73 13.66 10.21
CA MET A 513 -16.83 14.14 9.17
C MET A 513 -17.42 15.34 8.43
N ASP A 514 -16.57 16.25 8.00
CA ASP A 514 -16.97 17.37 7.17
C ASP A 514 -17.24 16.91 5.71
N ASP A 515 -18.01 17.72 4.99
CA ASP A 515 -18.49 17.41 3.65
C ASP A 515 -17.33 17.17 2.65
N GLN A 516 -16.25 17.94 2.75
CA GLN A 516 -15.10 17.81 1.86
C GLN A 516 -14.41 16.46 2.04
N ASN A 517 -14.17 16.05 3.28
CA ASN A 517 -13.57 14.75 3.57
C ASN A 517 -14.48 13.59 3.14
N ILE A 518 -15.80 13.70 3.38
CA ILE A 518 -16.77 12.67 2.93
C ILE A 518 -16.71 12.51 1.41
N VAL A 519 -16.76 13.61 0.67
CA VAL A 519 -16.70 13.60 -0.80
C VAL A 519 -15.38 12.98 -1.29
N THR A 520 -14.26 13.37 -0.70
CA THR A 520 -12.93 12.84 -1.05
C THR A 520 -12.84 11.33 -0.83
N GLU A 521 -13.33 10.86 0.32
CA GLU A 521 -13.31 9.44 0.65
C GLU A 521 -14.26 8.60 -0.21
N VAL A 522 -15.48 9.09 -0.45
CA VAL A 522 -16.43 8.42 -1.35
C VAL A 522 -15.84 8.29 -2.75
N ASP A 523 -15.23 9.35 -3.27
CA ASP A 523 -14.59 9.35 -4.59
C ASP A 523 -13.36 8.41 -4.62
N ARG A 524 -12.63 8.26 -3.50
CA ARG A 524 -11.55 7.31 -3.36
C ARG A 524 -12.05 5.86 -3.45
N TYR A 525 -13.13 5.50 -2.75
CA TYR A 525 -13.65 4.12 -2.77
C TYR A 525 -14.19 3.75 -4.14
N ILE A 526 -14.82 4.70 -4.83
CA ILE A 526 -15.29 4.51 -6.21
C ILE A 526 -14.12 4.27 -7.18
N ALA A 527 -12.99 4.96 -6.97
CA ALA A 527 -11.81 4.84 -7.80
C ALA A 527 -10.98 3.58 -7.49
N TRP A 528 -11.00 3.12 -6.24
CA TRP A 528 -10.20 1.99 -5.75
C TRP A 528 -11.07 0.94 -5.02
N PRO A 529 -11.76 0.07 -5.78
CA PRO A 529 -12.69 -0.92 -5.23
C PRO A 529 -12.03 -1.87 -4.23
N ALA A 530 -12.71 -2.10 -3.11
CA ALA A 530 -12.35 -2.99 -2.03
C ALA A 530 -11.14 -2.59 -1.16
N GLN A 531 -10.28 -1.66 -1.57
CA GLN A 531 -9.14 -1.23 -0.75
C GLN A 531 -9.58 -0.75 0.64
N ALA A 532 -10.67 0.00 0.68
CA ALA A 532 -11.25 0.51 1.91
C ALA A 532 -11.71 -0.56 2.90
N LEU A 533 -11.92 -1.79 2.45
CA LEU A 533 -12.33 -2.93 3.29
C LEU A 533 -11.19 -3.46 4.16
N SER A 534 -9.95 -3.31 3.71
CA SER A 534 -8.74 -3.91 4.30
C SER A 534 -8.50 -3.50 5.75
N TYR A 535 -8.69 -2.24 6.09
CA TYR A 535 -8.44 -1.63 7.41
C TYR A 535 -9.12 -2.38 8.57
N LYS A 536 -10.45 -2.40 8.52
CA LYS A 536 -11.25 -3.03 9.58
C LYS A 536 -11.14 -4.55 9.53
N MET A 537 -10.90 -5.14 8.36
CA MET A 537 -10.70 -6.58 8.18
C MET A 537 -9.47 -7.05 8.96
N GLY A 538 -8.34 -6.41 8.75
CA GLY A 538 -7.10 -6.77 9.43
C GLY A 538 -7.17 -6.49 10.93
N GLN A 539 -7.70 -5.32 11.35
CA GLN A 539 -7.91 -5.03 12.78
C GLN A 539 -8.76 -6.10 13.44
N SER A 540 -9.87 -6.48 12.82
CA SER A 540 -10.80 -7.49 13.37
C SER A 540 -10.12 -8.85 13.51
N LYS A 541 -9.31 -9.26 12.52
CA LYS A 541 -8.54 -10.50 12.58
C LYS A 541 -7.49 -10.46 13.68
N ILE A 542 -6.72 -9.39 13.80
CA ILE A 542 -5.69 -9.26 14.86
C ILE A 542 -6.34 -9.31 16.26
N LEU A 543 -7.48 -8.65 16.46
CA LEU A 543 -8.23 -8.69 17.72
C LEU A 543 -8.79 -10.08 18.01
N GLU A 544 -9.31 -10.77 17.00
CA GLU A 544 -9.77 -12.16 17.12
C GLU A 544 -8.64 -13.08 17.57
N LEU A 545 -7.48 -13.02 16.88
CA LEU A 545 -6.30 -13.84 17.17
C LEU A 545 -5.76 -13.55 18.56
N ARG A 546 -5.69 -12.27 18.96
CA ARG A 546 -5.30 -11.86 20.31
C ARG A 546 -6.25 -12.44 21.36
N GLY A 547 -7.55 -12.32 21.18
CA GLY A 547 -8.55 -12.88 22.09
C GLY A 547 -8.47 -14.41 22.19
N ARG A 548 -8.19 -15.10 21.09
CA ARG A 548 -7.96 -16.56 21.07
C ARG A 548 -6.71 -16.93 21.87
N ALA A 549 -5.60 -16.21 21.64
CA ALA A 549 -4.35 -16.41 22.36
C ALA A 549 -4.51 -16.17 23.86
N GLN A 550 -5.17 -15.08 24.27
CA GLN A 550 -5.48 -14.80 25.67
C GLN A 550 -6.27 -15.91 26.35
N ARG A 551 -7.33 -16.41 25.70
CA ARG A 551 -8.13 -17.52 26.24
C ARG A 551 -7.33 -18.82 26.32
N ALA A 552 -6.48 -19.09 25.35
CA ALA A 552 -5.72 -20.33 25.25
C ALA A 552 -4.54 -20.42 26.24
N LEU A 553 -3.89 -19.28 26.53
CA LEU A 553 -2.70 -19.18 27.37
C LEU A 553 -3.00 -18.71 28.81
N GLY A 554 -4.13 -18.06 29.04
CA GLY A 554 -4.52 -17.55 30.37
C GLY A 554 -3.42 -16.67 30.98
N ALA A 555 -2.93 -17.01 32.15
CA ALA A 555 -1.86 -16.28 32.85
C ALA A 555 -0.50 -16.30 32.14
N LYS A 556 -0.27 -17.21 31.19
CA LYS A 556 0.97 -17.26 30.39
C LYS A 556 0.93 -16.27 29.20
N PHE A 557 -0.20 -15.62 28.92
CA PHE A 557 -0.28 -14.67 27.82
C PHE A 557 0.57 -13.44 28.09
N ASP A 558 1.51 -13.18 27.19
CA ASP A 558 2.32 -11.95 27.17
C ASP A 558 1.97 -11.13 25.93
N LEU A 559 1.49 -9.90 26.13
CA LEU A 559 1.08 -8.97 25.06
C LEU A 559 2.27 -8.60 24.17
N ARG A 560 3.46 -8.40 24.73
CA ARG A 560 4.68 -8.06 23.99
C ARG A 560 5.07 -9.20 23.05
N ALA A 561 5.08 -10.42 23.56
CA ALA A 561 5.39 -11.61 22.76
C ALA A 561 4.34 -11.86 21.67
N PHE A 562 3.06 -11.55 21.92
CA PHE A 562 2.02 -11.61 20.91
C PHE A 562 2.27 -10.60 19.79
N HIS A 563 2.58 -9.34 20.12
CA HIS A 563 2.86 -8.31 19.11
C HIS A 563 4.12 -8.65 18.31
N ASP A 564 5.17 -9.11 18.97
CA ASP A 564 6.38 -9.57 18.28
C ASP A 564 6.07 -10.74 17.33
N ALA A 565 5.23 -11.71 17.76
CA ALA A 565 4.82 -12.82 16.91
C ALA A 565 3.96 -12.37 15.71
N VAL A 566 3.19 -11.29 15.81
CA VAL A 566 2.48 -10.73 14.67
C VAL A 566 3.47 -10.11 13.67
N LEU A 567 4.51 -9.39 14.14
CA LEU A 567 5.37 -8.51 13.31
C LEU A 567 6.65 -9.17 12.79
N ASP A 568 7.16 -10.23 13.43
CA ASP A 568 8.53 -10.75 13.25
C ASP A 568 8.81 -11.44 11.90
N GLU A 569 7.77 -11.64 11.08
CA GLU A 569 7.90 -12.18 9.72
C GLU A 569 7.55 -11.17 8.62
N GLY A 570 7.22 -9.93 8.99
CA GLY A 570 6.71 -8.91 8.05
C GLY A 570 5.27 -9.16 7.64
N PRO A 571 4.77 -8.48 6.58
CA PRO A 571 3.38 -8.59 6.14
C PRO A 571 3.02 -10.03 5.73
N LEU A 572 1.83 -10.48 6.17
CA LEU A 572 1.26 -11.79 5.86
C LEU A 572 -0.20 -11.67 5.45
N PRO A 573 -0.69 -12.50 4.50
CA PRO A 573 -2.12 -12.73 4.34
C PRO A 573 -2.74 -13.16 5.67
N LEU A 574 -4.00 -12.77 5.92
CA LEU A 574 -4.64 -12.97 7.22
C LEU A 574 -4.81 -14.46 7.60
N ASP A 575 -4.98 -15.35 6.63
CA ASP A 575 -5.02 -16.80 6.84
C ASP A 575 -3.65 -17.37 7.26
N MET A 576 -2.56 -16.86 6.66
CA MET A 576 -1.20 -17.24 7.04
C MET A 576 -0.82 -16.65 8.41
N LEU A 577 -1.25 -15.40 8.71
CA LEU A 577 -1.10 -14.82 10.04
C LEU A 577 -1.83 -15.65 11.09
N GLU A 578 -3.05 -16.10 10.81
CA GLU A 578 -3.82 -16.96 11.71
C GLU A 578 -3.07 -18.26 12.00
N SER A 579 -2.61 -18.97 10.95
CA SER A 579 -1.84 -20.19 11.08
C SER A 579 -0.56 -20.01 11.92
N LYS A 580 0.13 -18.89 11.73
CA LYS A 580 1.33 -18.53 12.49
C LYS A 580 1.03 -18.31 13.97
N ILE A 581 0.00 -17.55 14.29
CA ILE A 581 -0.37 -17.26 15.68
C ILE A 581 -0.86 -18.53 16.38
N ASP A 582 -1.58 -19.40 15.69
CA ASP A 582 -1.98 -20.69 16.25
C ASP A 582 -0.78 -21.59 16.57
N ALA A 583 0.23 -21.62 15.68
CA ALA A 583 1.48 -22.34 15.94
C ALA A 583 2.27 -21.71 17.12
N TRP A 584 2.33 -20.37 17.20
CA TRP A 584 2.93 -19.67 18.32
C TRP A 584 2.24 -20.00 19.65
N VAL A 585 0.90 -19.97 19.70
CA VAL A 585 0.12 -20.35 20.88
C VAL A 585 0.39 -21.80 21.30
N ALA A 586 0.49 -22.72 20.34
CA ALA A 586 0.80 -24.12 20.61
C ALA A 586 2.20 -24.28 21.25
N GLY A 587 3.20 -23.51 20.77
CA GLY A 587 4.56 -23.49 21.33
C GLY A 587 4.62 -22.93 22.76
N GLN A 588 3.79 -21.93 23.12
CA GLN A 588 3.74 -21.35 24.46
C GLN A 588 3.06 -22.25 25.51
N LYS A 589 2.30 -23.26 25.08
CA LYS A 589 1.66 -24.23 26.00
C LYS A 589 2.60 -25.29 26.53
N GLN A 590 3.66 -25.59 25.77
CA GLN A 590 4.71 -26.53 26.16
C GLN A 590 5.64 -25.91 27.21
#